data_3103f96f5320e17187b5f6f14c8dad2d
#
_entry.id   3103f96f5320e17187b5f6f14c8dad2d
#
_cell.length_a   1.000
_cell.length_b   1.000
_cell.length_c   1.000
_cell.angle_alpha   90.00
_cell.angle_beta   90.00
_cell.angle_gamma   90.00
#
_symmetry.space_group_name_H-M   'P 1'
#
loop_
_entity.id
_entity.type
_entity.pdbx_description
1 polymer ?
#
loop_
_entity_poly.entity_id
_entity_poly.type
_entity_poly.pdbx_seq_one_letter_code
_entity_poly.pdbx_strand_id
1 'polypeptide(L)'
;MLSWPALLLAPLVALAQQSIAYALVTPACAQQSRAVLHAVAAVSLVVVLAMTALAWRAWHAPPTPGEVRGDSRAVTFADGIGASARRRFVDLVAVAVGALSALVCLAQWVPIWMLSPCI
;
A
#
# COMPACT_ATOMS: atom_id res chain seq x y z
N MET A 1 12.65 -8.75 1.47
CA MET A 1 11.64 -8.92 2.53
C MET A 1 10.73 -7.70 2.75
N LEU A 2 11.03 -6.54 2.17
CA LEU A 2 10.19 -5.32 2.31
C LEU A 2 8.90 -5.33 1.47
N SER A 3 8.78 -6.14 0.43
CA SER A 3 7.61 -6.21 -0.46
C SER A 3 6.41 -6.94 0.14
N TRP A 4 6.62 -7.89 1.04
CA TRP A 4 5.53 -8.61 1.72
C TRP A 4 4.64 -7.72 2.59
N PRO A 5 5.19 -6.84 3.45
CA PRO A 5 4.34 -5.91 4.19
C PRO A 5 3.57 -4.96 3.29
N ALA A 6 4.13 -4.50 2.17
CA ALA A 6 3.41 -3.64 1.23
C ALA A 6 2.21 -4.36 0.59
N LEU A 7 2.36 -5.63 0.21
CA LEU A 7 1.30 -6.45 -0.37
C LEU A 7 0.09 -6.66 0.57
N LEU A 8 0.35 -6.82 1.87
CA LEU A 8 -0.70 -7.08 2.85
C LEU A 8 -1.22 -5.79 3.50
N LEU A 9 -0.33 -4.85 3.82
CA LEU A 9 -0.70 -3.64 4.55
C LEU A 9 -1.43 -2.62 3.67
N ALA A 10 -1.08 -2.48 2.38
CA ALA A 10 -1.74 -1.50 1.52
C ALA A 10 -3.25 -1.77 1.37
N PRO A 11 -3.72 -2.99 1.03
CA PRO A 11 -5.15 -3.26 0.99
C PRO A 11 -5.81 -3.23 2.38
N LEU A 12 -5.10 -3.64 3.45
CA LEU A 12 -5.61 -3.54 4.82
C LEU A 12 -5.85 -2.09 5.22
N VAL A 13 -4.94 -1.18 4.91
CA VAL A 13 -5.10 0.26 5.18
C VAL A 13 -6.28 0.83 4.40
N ALA A 14 -6.47 0.44 3.14
CA ALA A 14 -7.61 0.87 2.35
C ALA A 14 -8.95 0.39 2.93
N LEU A 15 -9.03 -0.86 3.40
CA LEU A 15 -10.21 -1.40 4.06
C LEU A 15 -10.46 -0.76 5.43
N ALA A 16 -9.39 -0.55 6.22
CA ALA A 16 -9.48 0.14 7.51
C ALA A 16 -9.97 1.58 7.34
N GLN A 17 -9.48 2.31 6.33
CA GLN A 17 -9.97 3.63 5.98
C GLN A 17 -11.47 3.63 5.72
N GLN A 18 -11.96 2.67 4.95
CA GLN A 18 -13.39 2.55 4.64
C GLN A 18 -14.22 2.33 5.92
N SER A 19 -13.78 1.42 6.78
CA SER A 19 -14.46 1.13 8.05
C SER A 19 -14.46 2.33 8.98
N ILE A 20 -13.32 3.03 9.10
CA ILE A 20 -13.19 4.23 9.93
C ILE A 20 -14.04 5.38 9.37
N ALA A 21 -14.03 5.59 8.05
CA ALA A 21 -14.86 6.61 7.41
C ALA A 21 -16.35 6.37 7.68
N TYR A 22 -16.80 5.14 7.57
CA TYR A 22 -18.18 4.76 7.90
C TYR A 22 -18.54 5.05 9.36
N ALA A 23 -17.67 4.70 10.30
CA ALA A 23 -17.88 4.95 11.72
C ALA A 23 -17.91 6.45 12.08
N LEU A 24 -17.15 7.26 11.32
CA LEU A 24 -17.01 8.69 11.56
C LEU A 24 -18.08 9.55 10.88
N VAL A 25 -18.89 9.01 9.97
CA VAL A 25 -19.96 9.77 9.29
C VAL A 25 -20.97 10.32 10.31
N THR A 26 -21.42 9.50 11.26
CA THR A 26 -22.40 9.92 12.28
C THR A 26 -21.88 11.05 13.17
N PRO A 27 -20.70 10.94 13.82
CA PRO A 27 -20.17 12.04 14.63
C PRO A 27 -19.75 13.26 13.80
N ALA A 28 -19.27 13.08 12.57
CA ALA A 28 -18.94 14.20 11.68
C ALA A 28 -20.18 14.99 11.30
N CYS A 29 -21.32 14.33 11.10
CA CYS A 29 -22.59 14.98 10.86
C CYS A 29 -23.05 15.78 12.09
N ALA A 30 -22.96 15.21 13.27
CA ALA A 30 -23.35 15.87 14.53
C ALA A 30 -22.50 17.13 14.80
N GLN A 31 -21.21 17.11 14.43
CA GLN A 31 -20.29 18.24 14.62
C GLN A 31 -20.22 19.19 13.42
N GLN A 32 -20.90 18.87 12.30
CA GLN A 32 -20.81 19.58 11.02
C GLN A 32 -19.37 19.79 10.53
N SER A 33 -18.45 18.92 10.92
CA SER A 33 -17.02 19.03 10.62
C SER A 33 -16.58 17.95 9.66
N ARG A 34 -16.09 18.36 8.49
CA ARG A 34 -15.47 17.47 7.49
C ARG A 34 -13.99 17.22 7.75
N ALA A 35 -13.38 17.99 8.64
CA ALA A 35 -11.93 17.98 8.85
C ALA A 35 -11.41 16.59 9.26
N VAL A 36 -12.14 15.86 10.10
CA VAL A 36 -11.76 14.52 10.52
C VAL A 36 -11.76 13.52 9.37
N LEU A 37 -12.75 13.58 8.48
CA LEU A 37 -12.83 12.71 7.31
C LEU A 37 -11.68 12.99 6.32
N HIS A 38 -11.37 14.27 6.10
CA HIS A 38 -10.23 14.67 5.27
C HIS A 38 -8.89 14.22 5.91
N ALA A 39 -8.75 14.34 7.22
CA ALA A 39 -7.54 13.89 7.92
C ALA A 39 -7.33 12.38 7.79
N VAL A 40 -8.36 11.58 7.99
CA VAL A 40 -8.29 10.12 7.83
C VAL A 40 -7.92 9.74 6.38
N ALA A 41 -8.55 10.36 5.40
CA ALA A 41 -8.26 10.11 3.98
C ALA A 41 -6.81 10.50 3.63
N ALA A 42 -6.34 11.66 4.09
CA ALA A 42 -4.99 12.13 3.84
C ALA A 42 -3.94 11.21 4.48
N VAL A 43 -4.12 10.82 5.74
CA VAL A 43 -3.19 9.93 6.45
C VAL A 43 -3.12 8.56 5.75
N SER A 44 -4.27 7.98 5.40
CA SER A 44 -4.32 6.70 4.70
C SER A 44 -3.61 6.76 3.36
N LEU A 45 -3.83 7.82 2.59
CA LEU A 45 -3.17 8.03 1.30
C LEU A 45 -1.65 8.14 1.46
N VAL A 46 -1.17 8.92 2.43
CA VAL A 46 0.26 9.06 2.71
C VAL A 46 0.89 7.73 3.08
N VAL A 47 0.25 6.94 3.94
CA VAL A 47 0.74 5.60 4.33
C VAL A 47 0.83 4.67 3.12
N VAL A 48 -0.22 4.60 2.29
CA VAL A 48 -0.24 3.76 1.09
C VAL A 48 0.83 4.20 0.09
N LEU A 49 1.00 5.51 -0.13
CA LEU A 49 2.03 6.03 -1.02
C LEU A 49 3.45 5.74 -0.50
N ALA A 50 3.68 5.89 0.81
CA ALA A 50 4.97 5.56 1.41
C ALA A 50 5.31 4.07 1.24
N MET A 51 4.36 3.17 1.48
CA MET A 51 4.57 1.73 1.29
C MET A 51 4.81 1.38 -0.18
N THR A 52 4.08 2.00 -1.09
CA THR A 52 4.28 1.82 -2.55
C THR A 52 5.65 2.34 -2.99
N ALA A 53 6.09 3.49 -2.48
CA ALA A 53 7.41 4.04 -2.76
C ALA A 53 8.54 3.15 -2.23
N LEU A 54 8.38 2.54 -1.06
CA LEU A 54 9.34 1.57 -0.52
C LEU A 54 9.41 0.31 -1.40
N ALA A 55 8.28 -0.20 -1.85
CA ALA A 55 8.23 -1.33 -2.78
C ALA A 55 8.89 -0.98 -4.14
N TRP A 56 8.64 0.23 -4.64
CA TRP A 56 9.26 0.75 -5.85
C TRP A 56 10.79 0.85 -5.73
N ARG A 57 11.27 1.37 -4.58
CA ARG A 57 12.71 1.44 -4.29
C ARG A 57 13.34 0.05 -4.20
N ALA A 58 12.67 -0.91 -3.57
CA ALA A 58 13.13 -2.29 -3.50
C ALA A 58 13.24 -2.93 -4.88
N TRP A 59 12.30 -2.63 -5.79
CA TRP A 59 12.32 -3.12 -7.16
C TRP A 59 13.50 -2.57 -7.98
N HIS A 60 13.88 -1.29 -7.77
CA HIS A 60 15.00 -0.64 -8.48
C HIS A 60 16.35 -0.83 -7.78
N ALA A 61 16.36 -1.35 -6.55
CA ALA A 61 17.62 -1.57 -5.84
C ALA A 61 18.45 -2.67 -6.52
N PRO A 62 19.74 -2.42 -6.80
CA PRO A 62 20.62 -3.48 -7.26
C PRO A 62 20.69 -4.60 -6.20
N PRO A 63 20.82 -5.87 -6.61
CA PRO A 63 20.97 -6.97 -5.67
C PRO A 63 22.20 -6.73 -4.80
N THR A 64 22.02 -6.70 -3.50
CA THR A 64 23.13 -6.54 -2.54
C THR A 64 24.05 -7.75 -2.60
N PRO A 65 25.38 -7.57 -2.67
CA PRO A 65 26.34 -8.68 -2.77
C PRO A 65 26.26 -9.71 -1.65
N GLY A 66 25.64 -9.39 -0.53
CA GLY A 66 25.46 -10.28 0.61
C GLY A 66 24.28 -11.25 0.49
N GLU A 67 23.26 -10.94 -0.30
CA GLU A 67 22.09 -11.82 -0.49
C GLU A 67 22.39 -13.01 -1.42
N VAL A 68 23.37 -12.86 -2.31
CA VAL A 68 23.86 -13.96 -3.14
C VAL A 68 24.68 -15.00 -2.35
N ARG A 69 25.18 -14.61 -1.18
CA ARG A 69 26.10 -15.43 -0.37
C ARG A 69 25.43 -16.27 0.72
N GLY A 70 24.18 -15.99 1.06
CA GLY A 70 23.47 -16.68 2.15
C GLY A 70 22.92 -18.06 1.78
N ASP A 71 22.81 -18.38 0.50
CA ASP A 71 22.15 -19.62 0.04
C ASP A 71 23.08 -20.54 -0.76
N SER A 72 24.40 -20.41 -0.53
CA SER A 72 25.43 -21.08 -1.34
C SER A 72 25.60 -22.57 -1.08
N ARG A 73 24.65 -23.26 -0.48
CA ARG A 73 24.85 -24.68 -0.14
C ARG A 73 24.00 -25.69 -0.88
N ALA A 74 23.25 -25.36 -1.87
CA ALA A 74 22.59 -26.35 -2.76
C ALA A 74 21.66 -25.70 -3.79
N VAL A 75 22.07 -24.59 -4.40
CA VAL A 75 21.22 -24.05 -5.46
C VAL A 75 21.91 -24.29 -6.80
N THR A 76 21.40 -25.23 -7.56
CA THR A 76 21.67 -25.41 -8.98
C THR A 76 21.41 -24.07 -9.70
N PHE A 77 22.19 -23.71 -10.68
CA PHE A 77 22.08 -22.46 -11.45
C PHE A 77 20.63 -22.15 -11.89
N ALA A 78 19.83 -23.17 -12.13
CA ALA A 78 18.40 -23.05 -12.48
C ALA A 78 17.55 -22.47 -11.34
N ASP A 79 17.83 -22.81 -10.07
CA ASP A 79 17.07 -22.31 -8.92
C ASP A 79 17.39 -20.84 -8.60
N GLY A 80 18.62 -20.40 -8.82
CA GLY A 80 19.02 -19.02 -8.62
C GLY A 80 18.34 -18.04 -9.59
N ILE A 81 18.16 -18.45 -10.85
CA ILE A 81 17.43 -17.67 -11.85
C ILE A 81 15.93 -17.61 -11.51
N GLY A 82 15.36 -18.72 -11.06
CA GLY A 82 13.97 -18.81 -10.64
C GLY A 82 13.67 -17.93 -9.40
N ALA A 83 14.56 -17.92 -8.42
CA ALA A 83 14.40 -17.10 -7.21
C ALA A 83 14.46 -15.58 -7.49
N SER A 84 15.36 -15.13 -8.38
CA SER A 84 15.46 -13.74 -8.76
C SER A 84 14.27 -13.27 -9.59
N ALA A 85 13.79 -14.10 -10.52
CA ALA A 85 12.60 -13.82 -11.32
C ALA A 85 11.34 -13.76 -10.44
N ARG A 86 11.19 -14.70 -9.50
CA ARG A 86 10.09 -14.72 -8.54
C ARG A 86 10.09 -13.46 -7.66
N ARG A 87 11.25 -13.03 -7.18
CA ARG A 87 11.37 -11.81 -6.37
C ARG A 87 10.93 -10.58 -7.15
N ARG A 88 11.43 -10.40 -8.37
CA ARG A 88 11.02 -9.30 -9.25
C ARG A 88 9.53 -9.30 -9.54
N PHE A 89 8.94 -10.47 -9.73
CA PHE A 89 7.50 -10.60 -9.94
C PHE A 89 6.72 -10.16 -8.70
N VAL A 90 7.12 -10.60 -7.50
CA VAL A 90 6.48 -10.20 -6.23
C VAL A 90 6.60 -8.71 -6.00
N ASP A 91 7.75 -8.11 -6.28
CA ASP A 91 7.96 -6.67 -6.14
C ASP A 91 7.07 -5.87 -7.12
N LEU A 92 6.95 -6.33 -8.36
CA LEU A 92 6.06 -5.72 -9.36
C LEU A 92 4.59 -5.80 -8.93
N VAL A 93 4.15 -6.97 -8.45
CA VAL A 93 2.79 -7.14 -7.91
C VAL A 93 2.55 -6.23 -6.71
N ALA A 94 3.53 -6.09 -5.82
CA ALA A 94 3.44 -5.19 -4.66
C ALA A 94 3.25 -3.72 -5.09
N VAL A 95 3.98 -3.27 -6.09
CA VAL A 95 3.82 -1.92 -6.66
C VAL A 95 2.45 -1.75 -7.31
N ALA A 96 2.00 -2.73 -8.09
CA ALA A 96 0.68 -2.68 -8.76
C ALA A 96 -0.47 -2.63 -7.73
N VAL A 97 -0.43 -3.47 -6.70
CA VAL A 97 -1.41 -3.48 -5.61
C VAL A 97 -1.38 -2.17 -4.82
N GLY A 98 -0.19 -1.64 -4.53
CA GLY A 98 -0.03 -0.35 -3.87
C GLY A 98 -0.61 0.81 -4.69
N ALA A 99 -0.32 0.86 -5.99
CA ALA A 99 -0.87 1.87 -6.89
C ALA A 99 -2.40 1.79 -7.00
N LEU A 100 -2.95 0.58 -7.11
CA LEU A 100 -4.39 0.36 -7.11
C LEU A 100 -5.03 0.82 -5.80
N SER A 101 -4.43 0.49 -4.66
CA SER A 101 -4.90 0.94 -3.34
C SER A 101 -4.88 2.47 -3.20
N ALA A 102 -3.85 3.13 -3.73
CA ALA A 102 -3.78 4.59 -3.76
C ALA A 102 -4.91 5.20 -4.62
N LEU A 103 -5.20 4.61 -5.78
CA LEU A 103 -6.32 5.04 -6.62
C LEU A 103 -7.68 4.88 -5.91
N VAL A 104 -7.88 3.78 -5.19
CA VAL A 104 -9.08 3.56 -4.39
C VAL A 104 -9.20 4.60 -3.29
N CYS A 105 -8.13 4.92 -2.57
CA CYS A 105 -8.12 5.97 -1.55
C CYS A 105 -8.46 7.35 -2.15
N LEU A 106 -7.93 7.67 -3.32
CA LEU A 106 -8.27 8.91 -4.03
C LEU A 106 -9.73 8.94 -4.47
N ALA A 107 -10.23 7.84 -5.04
CA ALA A 107 -11.62 7.73 -5.46
C ALA A 107 -12.60 7.90 -4.28
N GLN A 108 -12.24 7.39 -3.11
CA GLN A 108 -13.03 7.57 -1.89
C GLN A 108 -12.97 9.01 -1.34
N TRP A 109 -11.92 9.76 -1.68
CA TRP A 109 -11.81 11.16 -1.25
C TRP A 109 -12.73 12.09 -2.05
N VAL A 110 -13.01 11.77 -3.31
CA VAL A 110 -13.87 12.57 -4.19
C VAL A 110 -15.29 12.79 -3.59
N PRO A 111 -15.99 11.76 -3.09
CA PRO A 111 -17.30 11.94 -2.47
C PRO A 111 -17.29 12.87 -1.25
N ILE A 112 -16.19 12.88 -0.47
CA ILE A 112 -16.06 13.76 0.70
C ILE A 112 -16.06 15.25 0.28
N TRP A 113 -15.58 15.54 -0.92
CA TRP A 113 -15.62 16.89 -1.49
C TRP A 113 -16.99 17.25 -2.03
N MET A 114 -17.66 16.30 -2.69
CA MET A 114 -18.88 16.58 -3.45
C MET A 114 -20.14 16.44 -2.61
N LEU A 115 -20.15 15.52 -1.65
CA LEU A 115 -21.32 15.28 -0.80
C LEU A 115 -21.14 15.91 0.59
N SER A 116 -22.21 16.56 1.03
CA SER A 116 -22.30 16.95 2.44
C SER A 116 -22.58 15.69 3.28
N PRO A 117 -21.90 15.50 4.41
CA PRO A 117 -22.08 14.30 5.23
C PRO A 117 -23.47 14.17 5.86
N CYS A 118 -24.31 15.20 5.73
CA CYS A 118 -25.60 15.36 6.41
C CYS A 118 -26.80 15.44 5.46
N ILE A 119 -26.67 14.90 4.25
CA ILE A 119 -27.83 14.78 3.34
C ILE A 119 -28.52 13.45 3.52
#